data_4d98dc203250e101da91788eac16d91f
#
_entry.id   4d98dc203250e101da91788eac16d91f
#
_cell.length_a   1.000
_cell.length_b   1.000
_cell.length_c   1.000
_cell.angle_alpha   90.00
_cell.angle_beta   90.00
_cell.angle_gamma   90.00
#
_symmetry.space_group_name_H-M   'P 1'
#
loop_
_entity.id
_entity.type
_entity.pdbx_description
1 polymer ?
#
loop_
_entity_poly.entity_id
_entity_poly.type
_entity_poly.pdbx_seq_one_letter_code
_entity_poly.pdbx_strand_id
1 'polypeptide(L)'
;HFSVNSTRDEHTAAYFVLYDRMMRDHALGNFRQLLGGVTRSPSMLYYLNNEASRASPANENFARELLELHTLGAENYVNDQTTNWSDVPGAKEALAEFYIDQDVYEAARALTGWSFGDGREVAAGDNAPLSGEFHYIDRWHDPYQKRILGVEFRANAGPMEDGEKLLDMLARHPGTAHFVCA
;
A
#
# COMPACT_ATOMS: atom_id res chain seq x y z
N HIS A 1 13.62 -3.49 -5.36
CA HIS A 1 12.36 -2.78 -5.16
C HIS A 1 11.46 -3.41 -4.07
N PHE A 2 11.42 -4.75 -3.95
CA PHE A 2 10.50 -5.46 -3.07
C PHE A 2 11.20 -6.23 -1.95
N SER A 3 12.33 -5.73 -1.47
CA SER A 3 13.12 -6.41 -0.44
C SER A 3 12.47 -6.31 0.94
N VAL A 4 12.44 -7.44 1.65
CA VAL A 4 12.10 -7.54 3.07
C VAL A 4 13.32 -8.00 3.83
N ASN A 5 13.69 -7.31 4.91
CA ASN A 5 14.79 -7.76 5.77
C ASN A 5 14.30 -8.88 6.71
N SER A 6 14.49 -10.13 6.27
CA SER A 6 14.08 -11.32 7.03
C SER A 6 14.81 -11.52 8.35
N THR A 7 15.88 -10.76 8.60
CA THR A 7 16.66 -10.83 9.86
C THR A 7 16.27 -9.77 10.87
N ARG A 8 15.31 -8.89 10.51
CA ARG A 8 14.85 -7.79 11.37
C ARG A 8 14.20 -8.30 12.65
N ASP A 9 13.35 -9.30 12.54
CA ASP A 9 12.61 -9.90 13.64
C ASP A 9 12.07 -11.29 13.24
N GLU A 10 11.60 -12.04 14.24
CA GLU A 10 11.11 -13.41 14.05
C GLU A 10 9.81 -13.50 13.23
N HIS A 11 8.93 -12.49 13.29
CA HIS A 11 7.69 -12.49 12.52
C HIS A 11 7.95 -12.30 11.04
N THR A 12 8.80 -11.34 10.67
CA THR A 12 9.24 -11.16 9.29
C THR A 12 9.89 -12.44 8.75
N ALA A 13 10.76 -13.09 9.54
CA ALA A 13 11.42 -14.33 9.17
C ALA A 13 10.42 -15.49 8.97
N ALA A 14 9.40 -15.60 9.84
CA ALA A 14 8.43 -16.70 9.78
C ALA A 14 7.64 -16.72 8.45
N TYR A 15 7.30 -15.55 7.91
CA TYR A 15 6.53 -15.43 6.66
C TYR A 15 7.40 -15.28 5.41
N PHE A 16 8.73 -15.14 5.57
CA PHE A 16 9.63 -14.84 4.45
C PHE A 16 9.65 -15.93 3.37
N VAL A 17 9.57 -17.20 3.74
CA VAL A 17 9.58 -18.30 2.77
C VAL A 17 8.37 -18.24 1.83
N LEU A 18 7.20 -17.89 2.36
CA LEU A 18 5.98 -17.72 1.55
C LEU A 18 6.10 -16.48 0.65
N TYR A 19 6.69 -15.40 1.19
CA TYR A 19 6.97 -14.18 0.42
C TYR A 19 7.93 -14.46 -0.74
N ASP A 20 9.07 -15.11 -0.51
CA ASP A 20 10.03 -15.46 -1.56
C ASP A 20 9.40 -16.32 -2.66
N ARG A 21 8.57 -17.31 -2.29
CA ARG A 21 7.83 -18.13 -3.25
C ARG A 21 6.88 -17.27 -4.10
N MET A 22 6.05 -16.44 -3.47
CA MET A 22 5.13 -15.53 -4.17
C MET A 22 5.89 -14.63 -5.14
N MET A 23 7.04 -14.07 -4.73
CA MET A 23 7.89 -13.24 -5.58
C MET A 23 8.38 -14.00 -6.81
N ARG A 24 8.85 -15.25 -6.66
CA ARG A 24 9.33 -16.09 -7.78
C ARG A 24 8.20 -16.45 -8.73
N ASP A 25 7.02 -16.78 -8.20
CA ASP A 25 5.85 -17.18 -9.01
C ASP A 25 5.34 -16.02 -9.90
N HIS A 26 5.54 -14.77 -9.47
CA HIS A 26 5.07 -13.58 -10.19
C HIS A 26 6.17 -12.75 -10.87
N ALA A 27 7.46 -13.07 -10.67
CA ALA A 27 8.59 -12.24 -11.12
C ALA A 27 8.61 -11.92 -12.63
N LEU A 28 8.15 -12.85 -13.47
CA LEU A 28 8.08 -12.68 -14.92
C LEU A 28 6.61 -12.60 -15.43
N GLY A 29 5.68 -12.34 -14.51
CA GLY A 29 4.25 -12.31 -14.79
C GLY A 29 3.68 -10.89 -14.90
N ASN A 30 2.43 -10.76 -14.51
CA ASN A 30 1.73 -9.49 -14.51
C ASN A 30 2.15 -8.65 -13.29
N PHE A 31 2.65 -7.43 -13.52
CA PHE A 31 3.13 -6.54 -12.46
C PHE A 31 2.05 -6.21 -11.42
N ARG A 32 0.80 -6.01 -11.83
CA ARG A 32 -0.32 -5.77 -10.89
C ARG A 32 -0.54 -6.95 -9.94
N GLN A 33 -0.37 -8.18 -10.43
CA GLN A 33 -0.49 -9.38 -9.60
C GLN A 33 0.69 -9.48 -8.62
N LEU A 34 1.91 -9.20 -9.07
CA LEU A 34 3.08 -9.10 -8.21
C LEU A 34 2.88 -8.04 -7.12
N LEU A 35 2.49 -6.83 -7.48
CA LEU A 35 2.24 -5.74 -6.55
C LEU A 35 1.15 -6.10 -5.52
N GLY A 36 0.06 -6.74 -5.98
CA GLY A 36 -0.99 -7.24 -5.11
C GLY A 36 -0.53 -8.33 -4.14
N GLY A 37 0.34 -9.24 -4.58
CA GLY A 37 0.96 -10.26 -3.74
C GLY A 37 1.87 -9.65 -2.67
N VAL A 38 2.70 -8.68 -3.06
CA VAL A 38 3.57 -7.92 -2.14
C VAL A 38 2.74 -7.23 -1.06
N THR A 39 1.71 -6.47 -1.47
CA THR A 39 0.88 -5.66 -0.56
C THR A 39 0.05 -6.51 0.41
N ARG A 40 -0.27 -7.76 0.05
CA ARG A 40 -1.00 -8.69 0.92
C ARG A 40 -0.11 -9.62 1.72
N SER A 41 1.19 -9.63 1.44
CA SER A 41 2.09 -10.54 2.15
C SER A 41 2.21 -10.17 3.64
N PRO A 42 1.98 -11.10 4.58
CA PRO A 42 2.20 -10.88 6.00
C PRO A 42 3.62 -10.39 6.31
N SER A 43 4.63 -10.90 5.59
CA SER A 43 6.02 -10.47 5.73
C SER A 43 6.19 -8.96 5.44
N MET A 44 5.60 -8.47 4.35
CA MET A 44 5.69 -7.07 3.96
C MET A 44 4.81 -6.17 4.84
N LEU A 45 3.58 -6.60 5.14
CA LEU A 45 2.66 -5.89 6.02
C LEU A 45 3.30 -5.65 7.40
N TYR A 46 3.94 -6.68 7.97
CA TYR A 46 4.63 -6.57 9.24
C TYR A 46 5.91 -5.71 9.13
N TYR A 47 6.71 -5.94 8.08
CA TYR A 47 7.96 -5.21 7.85
C TYR A 47 7.77 -3.69 7.80
N LEU A 48 6.69 -3.24 7.19
CA LEU A 48 6.36 -1.82 7.00
C LEU A 48 5.24 -1.33 7.95
N ASN A 49 4.85 -2.13 8.94
CA ASN A 49 3.90 -1.77 9.99
C ASN A 49 2.48 -1.42 9.48
N ASN A 50 2.05 -1.96 8.33
CA ASN A 50 0.69 -1.75 7.84
C ASN A 50 -0.32 -2.68 8.50
N GLU A 51 0.12 -3.79 9.07
CA GLU A 51 -0.74 -4.79 9.73
C GLU A 51 -1.55 -4.23 10.91
N ALA A 52 -1.09 -3.10 11.47
CA ALA A 52 -1.77 -2.40 12.55
C ALA A 52 -2.38 -1.05 12.11
N SER A 53 -2.33 -0.72 10.82
CA SER A 53 -2.81 0.56 10.28
C SER A 53 -4.33 0.69 10.38
N ARG A 54 -4.79 1.81 10.96
CA ARG A 54 -6.21 2.10 11.22
C ARG A 54 -6.56 3.49 10.75
N ALA A 55 -7.86 3.78 10.62
CA ALA A 55 -8.38 5.07 10.18
C ALA A 55 -7.79 6.30 10.89
N SER A 56 -7.37 6.17 12.16
CA SER A 56 -6.83 7.31 12.93
C SER A 56 -5.88 6.85 14.04
N PRO A 57 -4.57 7.13 13.86
CA PRO A 57 -3.93 7.60 12.63
C PRO A 57 -3.66 6.45 11.65
N ALA A 58 -3.69 6.72 10.35
CA ALA A 58 -3.18 5.81 9.34
C ALA A 58 -1.64 5.78 9.42
N ASN A 59 -1.05 4.59 9.21
CA ASN A 59 0.40 4.43 9.20
C ASN A 59 0.93 4.65 7.78
N GLU A 60 1.74 5.70 7.59
CA GLU A 60 2.24 6.08 6.26
C GLU A 60 3.42 5.25 5.75
N ASN A 61 4.08 4.47 6.61
CA ASN A 61 5.33 3.82 6.24
C ASN A 61 5.17 2.94 4.99
N PHE A 62 4.17 2.05 4.98
CA PHE A 62 3.93 1.19 3.83
C PHE A 62 3.51 1.98 2.58
N ALA A 63 2.65 2.99 2.72
CA ALA A 63 2.21 3.81 1.60
C ALA A 63 3.37 4.60 0.98
N ARG A 64 4.28 5.12 1.79
CA ARG A 64 5.49 5.80 1.34
C ARG A 64 6.36 4.87 0.51
N GLU A 65 6.69 3.69 1.03
CA GLU A 65 7.48 2.70 0.32
C GLU A 65 6.77 2.18 -0.96
N LEU A 66 5.44 2.08 -0.93
CA LEU A 66 4.64 1.70 -2.10
C LEU A 66 4.82 2.71 -3.25
N LEU A 67 4.80 4.01 -2.96
CA LEU A 67 5.03 5.06 -3.95
C LEU A 67 6.51 5.18 -4.32
N GLU A 68 7.40 5.21 -3.33
CA GLU A 68 8.81 5.54 -3.49
C GLU A 68 9.66 4.38 -4.03
N LEU A 69 9.50 3.17 -3.50
CA LEU A 69 10.35 2.02 -3.85
C LEU A 69 9.66 0.99 -4.73
N HIS A 70 8.33 0.90 -4.65
CA HIS A 70 7.61 -0.16 -5.35
C HIS A 70 7.01 0.29 -6.69
N THR A 71 6.74 1.60 -6.88
CA THR A 71 6.03 2.07 -8.07
C THR A 71 6.64 3.32 -8.70
N LEU A 72 6.46 4.51 -8.15
CA LEU A 72 6.76 5.76 -8.85
C LEU A 72 8.23 6.18 -8.79
N GLY A 73 8.94 5.81 -7.73
CA GLY A 73 10.33 6.23 -7.51
C GLY A 73 10.46 7.50 -6.66
N ALA A 74 11.56 7.60 -5.91
CA ALA A 74 11.88 8.76 -5.08
C ALA A 74 12.09 10.04 -5.92
N GLU A 75 12.54 9.92 -7.14
CA GLU A 75 12.77 11.03 -8.07
C GLU A 75 11.48 11.77 -8.46
N ASN A 76 10.32 11.13 -8.30
CA ASN A 76 9.01 11.73 -8.58
C ASN A 76 8.33 12.32 -7.33
N TYR A 77 9.01 12.34 -6.19
CA TYR A 77 8.55 13.01 -4.99
C TYR A 77 8.92 14.52 -5.06
N VAL A 78 7.90 15.39 -5.02
CA VAL A 78 8.07 16.84 -5.27
C VAL A 78 7.56 17.71 -4.12
N ASN A 79 7.48 17.20 -2.90
CA ASN A 79 6.94 17.93 -1.75
C ASN A 79 7.79 19.17 -1.34
N ASP A 80 9.05 19.23 -1.74
CA ASP A 80 9.93 20.38 -1.61
C ASP A 80 9.59 21.53 -2.58
N GLN A 81 8.88 21.21 -3.68
CA GLN A 81 8.46 22.17 -4.71
C GLN A 81 7.02 22.65 -4.47
N THR A 82 6.12 21.76 -4.08
CA THR A 82 4.74 22.09 -3.73
C THR A 82 4.18 21.12 -2.71
N THR A 83 3.31 21.64 -1.83
CA THR A 83 2.53 20.83 -0.87
C THR A 83 1.04 20.79 -1.21
N ASN A 84 0.65 21.44 -2.31
CA ASN A 84 -0.74 21.51 -2.74
C ASN A 84 -0.92 20.60 -3.97
N TRP A 85 -1.77 19.58 -3.86
CA TRP A 85 -2.05 18.63 -4.93
C TRP A 85 -2.45 19.29 -6.26
N SER A 86 -3.17 20.43 -6.20
CA SER A 86 -3.65 21.10 -7.41
C SER A 86 -2.56 21.81 -8.23
N ASP A 87 -1.36 21.95 -7.65
CA ASP A 87 -0.21 22.56 -8.30
C ASP A 87 0.75 21.49 -8.86
N VAL A 88 0.50 20.20 -8.57
CA VAL A 88 1.22 19.10 -9.18
C VAL A 88 0.78 18.96 -10.65
N PRO A 89 1.72 18.96 -11.62
CA PRO A 89 1.40 18.80 -13.03
C PRO A 89 0.53 17.56 -13.30
N GLY A 90 -0.54 17.71 -14.05
CA GLY A 90 -1.47 16.66 -14.42
C GLY A 90 -2.47 16.24 -13.33
N ALA A 91 -2.34 16.75 -12.10
CA ALA A 91 -3.19 16.30 -11.00
C ALA A 91 -4.66 16.69 -11.16
N LYS A 92 -4.95 17.87 -11.76
CA LYS A 92 -6.34 18.32 -12.02
C LYS A 92 -7.05 17.45 -13.06
N GLU A 93 -6.30 16.84 -13.94
CA GLU A 93 -6.76 15.91 -14.98
C GLU A 93 -6.73 14.45 -14.54
N ALA A 94 -6.43 14.17 -13.25
CA ALA A 94 -6.22 12.83 -12.70
C ALA A 94 -5.09 12.05 -13.41
N LEU A 95 -4.05 12.78 -13.85
CA LEU A 95 -2.87 12.29 -14.58
C LEU A 95 -1.57 12.82 -13.94
N ALA A 96 -1.53 12.97 -12.62
CA ALA A 96 -0.34 13.45 -11.93
C ALA A 96 0.84 12.51 -12.17
N GLU A 97 1.95 13.06 -12.65
CA GLU A 97 3.21 12.31 -12.87
C GLU A 97 4.04 12.23 -11.59
N PHE A 98 3.84 13.15 -10.67
CA PHE A 98 4.58 13.33 -9.43
C PHE A 98 3.66 13.15 -8.22
N TYR A 99 4.26 12.91 -7.03
CA TYR A 99 3.51 12.77 -5.78
C TYR A 99 4.10 13.64 -4.67
N ILE A 100 3.26 13.93 -3.68
CA ILE A 100 3.57 14.75 -2.50
C ILE A 100 3.16 14.00 -1.22
N ASP A 101 3.49 14.54 -0.05
CA ASP A 101 3.10 13.96 1.25
C ASP A 101 1.59 13.74 1.40
N GLN A 102 0.77 14.61 0.81
CA GLN A 102 -0.68 14.40 0.81
C GLN A 102 -1.06 13.09 0.11
N ASP A 103 -0.43 12.75 -1.01
CA ASP A 103 -0.70 11.50 -1.74
C ASP A 103 -0.27 10.28 -0.91
N VAL A 104 0.87 10.37 -0.20
CA VAL A 104 1.34 9.33 0.72
C VAL A 104 0.33 9.09 1.84
N TYR A 105 -0.14 10.17 2.50
CA TYR A 105 -1.12 10.07 3.57
C TYR A 105 -2.47 9.52 3.09
N GLU A 106 -2.96 9.97 1.95
CA GLU A 106 -4.21 9.48 1.36
C GLU A 106 -4.08 8.00 0.91
N ALA A 107 -2.93 7.60 0.39
CA ALA A 107 -2.64 6.19 0.09
C ALA A 107 -2.59 5.33 1.36
N ALA A 108 -2.01 5.84 2.45
CA ALA A 108 -2.04 5.17 3.74
C ALA A 108 -3.47 4.96 4.25
N ARG A 109 -4.35 5.96 4.11
CA ARG A 109 -5.77 5.84 4.44
C ARG A 109 -6.47 4.77 3.58
N ALA A 110 -6.14 4.67 2.29
CA ALA A 110 -6.68 3.65 1.40
C ALA A 110 -6.28 2.22 1.78
N LEU A 111 -5.13 2.05 2.45
CA LEU A 111 -4.61 0.76 2.89
C LEU A 111 -4.89 0.43 4.36
N THR A 112 -5.62 1.29 5.07
CA THR A 112 -6.07 0.97 6.43
C THR A 112 -6.95 -0.28 6.47
N GLY A 113 -6.78 -1.09 7.51
CA GLY A 113 -7.48 -2.37 7.64
C GLY A 113 -6.85 -3.54 6.85
N TRP A 114 -5.85 -3.29 5.99
CA TRP A 114 -5.08 -4.35 5.35
C TRP A 114 -4.11 -4.95 6.36
N SER A 115 -4.38 -6.16 6.79
CA SER A 115 -3.69 -6.85 7.88
C SER A 115 -3.51 -8.33 7.55
N PHE A 116 -3.19 -9.15 8.55
CA PHE A 116 -3.14 -10.60 8.43
C PHE A 116 -3.63 -11.26 9.72
N GLY A 117 -3.98 -12.53 9.62
CA GLY A 117 -4.53 -13.31 10.72
C GLY A 117 -3.45 -13.79 11.68
N ASP A 118 -3.16 -13.04 12.73
CA ASP A 118 -2.20 -13.36 13.79
C ASP A 118 -2.87 -13.59 15.16
N GLY A 119 -4.21 -13.64 15.20
CA GLY A 119 -4.96 -13.84 16.43
C GLY A 119 -5.10 -12.59 17.31
N ARG A 120 -4.62 -11.42 16.85
CA ARG A 120 -4.72 -10.17 17.61
C ARG A 120 -6.15 -9.77 17.87
N GLU A 121 -6.37 -9.07 18.97
CA GLU A 121 -7.65 -8.46 19.25
C GLU A 121 -7.90 -7.28 18.31
N VAL A 122 -9.01 -7.33 17.56
CA VAL A 122 -9.44 -6.28 16.63
C VAL A 122 -10.48 -5.34 17.25
N ALA A 123 -11.23 -5.85 18.21
CA ALA A 123 -12.13 -5.12 19.10
C ALA A 123 -12.39 -5.96 20.37
N ALA A 124 -13.00 -5.36 21.39
CA ALA A 124 -13.30 -6.05 22.65
C ALA A 124 -14.05 -7.38 22.42
N GLY A 125 -13.35 -8.49 22.68
CA GLY A 125 -13.89 -9.85 22.51
C GLY A 125 -13.96 -10.35 21.05
N ASP A 126 -13.38 -9.64 20.10
CA ASP A 126 -13.34 -10.01 18.68
C ASP A 126 -11.87 -10.06 18.21
N ASN A 127 -11.41 -11.23 17.79
CA ASN A 127 -10.03 -11.43 17.37
C ASN A 127 -9.93 -11.74 15.88
N ALA A 128 -8.86 -11.25 15.24
CA ALA A 128 -8.48 -11.72 13.92
C ALA A 128 -8.22 -13.24 13.94
N PRO A 129 -8.47 -13.96 12.85
CA PRO A 129 -8.14 -15.38 12.79
C PRO A 129 -6.63 -15.60 13.02
N LEU A 130 -6.26 -16.77 13.53
CA LEU A 130 -4.86 -17.20 13.62
C LEU A 130 -4.52 -18.08 12.39
N SER A 131 -4.53 -17.47 11.21
CA SER A 131 -4.33 -18.16 9.94
C SER A 131 -2.93 -17.97 9.35
N GLY A 132 -2.26 -16.88 9.70
CA GLY A 132 -1.01 -16.44 9.05
C GLY A 132 -1.21 -15.93 7.61
N GLU A 133 -2.46 -15.75 7.17
CA GLU A 133 -2.81 -15.28 5.82
C GLU A 133 -3.32 -13.85 5.87
N PHE A 134 -3.33 -13.17 4.69
CA PHE A 134 -3.92 -11.85 4.56
C PHE A 134 -5.35 -11.83 5.13
N HIS A 135 -5.63 -10.82 5.93
CA HIS A 135 -6.94 -10.61 6.53
C HIS A 135 -7.29 -9.11 6.53
N TYR A 136 -8.42 -8.77 5.90
CA TYR A 136 -8.93 -7.41 5.90
C TYR A 136 -9.83 -7.17 7.11
N ILE A 137 -9.55 -6.10 7.85
CA ILE A 137 -10.30 -5.70 9.04
C ILE A 137 -11.10 -4.45 8.72
N ASP A 138 -12.32 -4.64 8.26
CA ASP A 138 -13.21 -3.59 7.74
C ASP A 138 -13.39 -2.42 8.72
N ARG A 139 -13.58 -2.70 10.02
CA ARG A 139 -13.72 -1.68 11.06
C ARG A 139 -12.51 -0.79 11.29
N TRP A 140 -11.34 -1.17 10.77
CA TRP A 140 -10.12 -0.38 10.84
C TRP A 140 -9.96 0.53 9.62
N HIS A 141 -10.74 0.27 8.57
CA HIS A 141 -10.65 1.04 7.34
C HIS A 141 -11.18 2.47 7.50
N ASP A 142 -10.52 3.41 6.84
CA ASP A 142 -10.97 4.80 6.71
C ASP A 142 -12.02 4.91 5.61
N PRO A 143 -13.30 5.15 5.94
CA PRO A 143 -14.38 5.15 4.95
C PRO A 143 -14.56 6.48 4.23
N TYR A 144 -13.78 7.51 4.57
CA TYR A 144 -13.96 8.85 4.02
C TYR A 144 -13.35 8.99 2.62
N GLN A 145 -13.81 10.02 1.89
CA GLN A 145 -13.26 10.39 0.60
C GLN A 145 -11.75 10.63 0.67
N LYS A 146 -11.03 10.22 -0.38
CA LYS A 146 -9.59 10.41 -0.53
C LYS A 146 -9.28 10.97 -1.92
N ARG A 147 -8.10 11.57 -2.08
CA ARG A 147 -7.57 11.96 -3.39
C ARG A 147 -6.10 11.59 -3.46
N ILE A 148 -5.75 10.76 -4.44
CA ILE A 148 -4.39 10.27 -4.65
C ILE A 148 -4.01 10.52 -6.10
N LEU A 149 -2.89 11.20 -6.35
CA LEU A 149 -2.42 11.57 -7.69
C LEU A 149 -3.50 12.31 -8.52
N GLY A 150 -4.31 13.14 -7.87
CA GLY A 150 -5.43 13.82 -8.49
C GLY A 150 -6.70 12.98 -8.69
N VAL A 151 -6.62 11.65 -8.54
CA VAL A 151 -7.77 10.74 -8.68
C VAL A 151 -8.60 10.74 -7.40
N GLU A 152 -9.90 10.93 -7.52
CA GLU A 152 -10.83 10.87 -6.39
C GLU A 152 -11.25 9.43 -6.07
N PHE A 153 -11.27 9.12 -4.78
CA PHE A 153 -11.79 7.91 -4.18
C PHE A 153 -13.05 8.26 -3.41
N ARG A 154 -14.17 7.62 -3.73
CA ARG A 154 -15.46 7.95 -3.12
C ARG A 154 -15.50 7.55 -1.64
N ALA A 155 -16.22 8.30 -0.83
CA ALA A 155 -16.51 7.89 0.53
C ALA A 155 -17.39 6.62 0.57
N ASN A 156 -17.24 5.82 1.63
CA ASN A 156 -17.99 4.58 1.85
C ASN A 156 -17.86 3.60 0.66
N ALA A 157 -16.67 3.47 0.11
CA ALA A 157 -16.36 2.43 -0.86
C ALA A 157 -16.54 1.03 -0.23
N GLY A 158 -16.72 0.02 -1.06
CA GLY A 158 -16.83 -1.37 -0.59
C GLY A 158 -15.55 -1.88 0.08
N PRO A 159 -15.63 -2.99 0.81
CA PRO A 159 -14.46 -3.60 1.45
C PRO A 159 -13.30 -3.75 0.47
N MET A 160 -12.11 -3.29 0.86
CA MET A 160 -10.86 -3.30 0.07
C MET A 160 -10.89 -2.46 -1.23
N GLU A 161 -12.01 -1.86 -1.64
CA GLU A 161 -12.16 -1.17 -2.94
C GLU A 161 -11.10 -0.06 -3.10
N ASP A 162 -10.82 0.71 -2.05
CA ASP A 162 -9.83 1.78 -2.09
C ASP A 162 -8.41 1.25 -2.34
N GLY A 163 -7.99 0.22 -1.60
CA GLY A 163 -6.68 -0.38 -1.78
C GLY A 163 -6.53 -1.06 -3.15
N GLU A 164 -7.54 -1.76 -3.63
CA GLU A 164 -7.53 -2.37 -4.97
C GLU A 164 -7.43 -1.32 -6.08
N LYS A 165 -8.22 -0.23 -5.97
CA LYS A 165 -8.17 0.89 -6.91
C LYS A 165 -6.81 1.58 -6.89
N LEU A 166 -6.21 1.77 -5.70
CA LEU A 166 -4.86 2.31 -5.58
C LEU A 166 -3.85 1.44 -6.32
N LEU A 167 -3.85 0.12 -6.08
CA LEU A 167 -2.93 -0.79 -6.74
C LEU A 167 -3.14 -0.86 -8.26
N ASP A 168 -4.39 -0.81 -8.73
CA ASP A 168 -4.73 -0.76 -10.16
C ASP A 168 -4.18 0.50 -10.82
N MET A 169 -4.34 1.64 -10.16
CA MET A 169 -3.86 2.94 -10.63
C MET A 169 -2.34 2.94 -10.70
N LEU A 170 -1.66 2.56 -9.62
CA LEU A 170 -0.19 2.55 -9.56
C LEU A 170 0.43 1.56 -10.56
N ALA A 171 -0.14 0.36 -10.70
CA ALA A 171 0.37 -0.63 -11.64
C ALA A 171 0.27 -0.23 -13.12
N ARG A 172 -0.64 0.69 -13.46
CA ARG A 172 -0.85 1.21 -14.82
C ARG A 172 -0.21 2.57 -15.04
N HIS A 173 0.36 3.16 -14.00
CA HIS A 173 0.93 4.49 -14.08
C HIS A 173 2.19 4.49 -14.96
N PRO A 174 2.36 5.45 -15.90
CA PRO A 174 3.55 5.51 -16.77
C PRO A 174 4.85 5.62 -15.98
N GLY A 175 4.87 6.39 -14.89
CA GLY A 175 6.02 6.52 -13.98
C GLY A 175 6.44 5.19 -13.37
N THR A 176 5.49 4.32 -13.04
CA THR A 176 5.78 2.96 -12.54
C THR A 176 6.51 2.12 -13.59
N ALA A 177 6.04 2.14 -14.84
CA ALA A 177 6.70 1.42 -15.91
C ALA A 177 8.14 1.95 -16.13
N HIS A 178 8.32 3.26 -16.08
CA HIS A 178 9.64 3.88 -16.19
C HIS A 178 10.56 3.45 -15.04
N PHE A 179 10.11 3.60 -13.79
CA PHE A 179 10.91 3.30 -12.60
C PHE A 179 11.27 1.81 -12.47
N VAL A 180 10.33 0.91 -12.75
CA VAL A 180 10.55 -0.54 -12.58
C VAL A 180 11.42 -1.12 -13.71
N CYS A 181 11.42 -0.52 -14.90
CA CYS A 181 12.17 -1.00 -16.06
C CYS A 181 13.52 -0.28 -16.27
N ALA A 182 13.82 0.77 -15.50
CA ALA A 182 15.09 1.49 -15.56
C ALA A 182 16.19 0.73 -14.81
#